data_28fc3e3e9d81829584e1f2a784d3a7a4
#
_entry.id   28fc3e3e9d81829584e1f2a784d3a7a4
#
_cell.length_a   1.000
_cell.length_b   1.000
_cell.length_c   1.000
_cell.angle_alpha   90.00
_cell.angle_beta   90.00
_cell.angle_gamma   90.00
#
_symmetry.space_group_name_H-M   'P 1'
#
loop_
_entity.id
_entity.type
_entity.pdbx_description
1 polymer ?
#
loop_
_entity_poly.entity_id
_entity_poly.type
_entity_poly.pdbx_seq_one_letter_code
_entity_poly.pdbx_strand_id
1 'polypeptide(L)'
;MEVKDYMSTNLITVEPTTTVMKALDLMKEHDVHRLPVVEGDKLVGLLTAELVAQNSPSMATSLSVHELNYLLNKTIAKDIMLKQVITVKPTAVLEEAASIMRQQGIGVLPVLESRGNLVGIITDKDIMDAFIDISGYNTPGSRLFIEINEDKPGPLEDISNVLRDNNVNVDTISVYHREGKVQVVLHVDSENPDEVADFIAQRGYRIISSMRK
;
A
#
# COMPACT_ATOMS: atom_id res chain seq x y z
N MET A 1 6.59 6.35 -7.87
CA MET A 1 5.42 5.57 -8.31
C MET A 1 4.17 6.33 -7.92
N GLU A 2 3.16 6.28 -8.75
CA GLU A 2 1.91 6.98 -8.52
C GLU A 2 0.83 6.03 -8.00
N VAL A 3 -0.19 6.56 -7.35
CA VAL A 3 -1.34 5.81 -6.83
C VAL A 3 -2.00 4.96 -7.92
N LYS A 4 -2.13 5.50 -9.16
CA LYS A 4 -2.74 4.76 -10.28
C LYS A 4 -2.03 3.46 -10.65
N ASP A 5 -0.73 3.32 -10.30
CA ASP A 5 0.07 2.15 -10.63
C ASP A 5 -0.28 0.93 -9.75
N TYR A 6 -0.91 1.18 -8.58
CA TYR A 6 -1.23 0.14 -7.57
C TYR A 6 -2.70 0.14 -7.14
N MET A 7 -3.49 1.16 -7.47
CA MET A 7 -4.91 1.19 -7.12
C MET A 7 -5.70 0.10 -7.83
N SER A 8 -6.72 -0.42 -7.16
CA SER A 8 -7.74 -1.25 -7.79
C SER A 8 -8.73 -0.39 -8.55
N THR A 9 -8.99 -0.74 -9.81
CA THR A 9 -9.98 -0.07 -10.69
C THR A 9 -11.26 -0.87 -10.87
N ASN A 10 -11.26 -2.17 -10.50
CA ASN A 10 -12.46 -2.98 -10.47
C ASN A 10 -13.22 -2.70 -9.15
N LEU A 11 -14.05 -1.66 -9.17
CA LEU A 11 -14.70 -1.13 -7.99
C LEU A 11 -16.04 -1.81 -7.73
N ILE A 12 -16.23 -2.28 -6.50
CA ILE A 12 -17.54 -2.67 -5.99
C ILE A 12 -18.12 -1.45 -5.27
N THR A 13 -19.16 -0.87 -5.82
CA THR A 13 -19.81 0.35 -5.31
C THR A 13 -21.28 0.10 -4.99
N VAL A 14 -21.86 0.99 -4.21
CA VAL A 14 -23.30 0.99 -3.89
C VAL A 14 -23.88 2.38 -4.06
N GLU A 15 -25.18 2.45 -4.27
CA GLU A 15 -25.93 3.72 -4.27
C GLU A 15 -26.33 4.12 -2.85
N PRO A 16 -26.59 5.41 -2.58
CA PRO A 16 -27.07 5.89 -1.28
C PRO A 16 -28.33 5.17 -0.78
N THR A 17 -29.17 4.70 -1.70
CA THR A 17 -30.44 3.98 -1.44
C THR A 17 -30.26 2.48 -1.22
N THR A 18 -29.06 1.94 -1.42
CA THR A 18 -28.75 0.52 -1.17
C THR A 18 -28.97 0.18 0.30
N THR A 19 -29.72 -0.90 0.58
CA THR A 19 -29.93 -1.34 1.97
C THR A 19 -28.66 -1.87 2.58
N VAL A 20 -28.51 -1.71 3.88
CA VAL A 20 -27.34 -2.19 4.64
C VAL A 20 -27.19 -3.71 4.50
N MET A 21 -28.31 -4.46 4.47
CA MET A 21 -28.28 -5.91 4.22
C MET A 21 -27.61 -6.23 2.88
N LYS A 22 -28.05 -5.59 1.80
CA LYS A 22 -27.48 -5.79 0.46
C LYS A 22 -25.99 -5.39 0.41
N ALA A 23 -25.63 -4.32 1.09
CA ALA A 23 -24.21 -3.89 1.17
C ALA A 23 -23.35 -4.94 1.90
N LEU A 24 -23.84 -5.56 2.98
CA LEU A 24 -23.15 -6.65 3.67
C LEU A 24 -22.99 -7.90 2.79
N ASP A 25 -24.05 -8.24 2.02
CA ASP A 25 -23.97 -9.36 1.07
C ASP A 25 -22.89 -9.11 0.01
N LEU A 26 -22.82 -7.90 -0.55
CA LEU A 26 -21.77 -7.51 -1.51
C LEU A 26 -20.39 -7.55 -0.88
N MET A 27 -20.23 -7.06 0.36
CA MET A 27 -18.95 -7.14 1.08
C MET A 27 -18.49 -8.59 1.23
N LYS A 28 -19.40 -9.48 1.57
CA LYS A 28 -19.12 -10.91 1.75
C LYS A 28 -18.83 -11.63 0.41
N GLU A 29 -19.62 -11.34 -0.62
CA GLU A 29 -19.50 -11.96 -1.96
C GLU A 29 -18.14 -11.63 -2.60
N HIS A 30 -17.68 -10.38 -2.44
CA HIS A 30 -16.46 -9.87 -3.05
C HIS A 30 -15.25 -9.83 -2.10
N ASP A 31 -15.39 -10.35 -0.88
CA ASP A 31 -14.35 -10.32 0.16
C ASP A 31 -13.78 -8.91 0.41
N VAL A 32 -14.67 -7.91 0.46
CA VAL A 32 -14.32 -6.51 0.72
C VAL A 32 -15.01 -6.01 2.00
N HIS A 33 -14.35 -5.10 2.71
CA HIS A 33 -14.87 -4.55 3.97
C HIS A 33 -15.30 -3.10 3.85
N ARG A 34 -15.19 -2.53 2.66
CA ARG A 34 -15.47 -1.12 2.37
C ARG A 34 -16.09 -0.99 1.00
N LEU A 35 -17.17 -0.21 0.93
CA LEU A 35 -17.88 0.07 -0.32
C LEU A 35 -17.98 1.57 -0.51
N PRO A 36 -17.38 2.14 -1.56
CA PRO A 36 -17.68 3.50 -1.96
C PRO A 36 -19.16 3.65 -2.28
N VAL A 37 -19.76 4.72 -1.78
CA VAL A 37 -21.15 5.09 -2.09
C VAL A 37 -21.11 6.15 -3.18
N VAL A 38 -21.77 5.90 -4.30
CA VAL A 38 -21.72 6.76 -5.49
C VAL A 38 -23.10 7.18 -5.97
N GLU A 39 -23.20 8.40 -6.48
CA GLU A 39 -24.34 8.88 -7.29
C GLU A 39 -23.84 9.07 -8.73
N GLY A 40 -24.19 8.15 -9.63
CA GLY A 40 -23.53 8.02 -10.91
C GLY A 40 -22.06 7.67 -10.69
N ASP A 41 -21.13 8.49 -11.24
CA ASP A 41 -19.69 8.29 -11.08
C ASP A 41 -19.09 9.08 -9.89
N LYS A 42 -19.91 9.85 -9.17
CA LYS A 42 -19.43 10.72 -8.08
C LYS A 42 -19.46 10.02 -6.75
N LEU A 43 -18.35 10.06 -6.05
CA LEU A 43 -18.27 9.60 -4.66
C LEU A 43 -19.08 10.55 -3.75
N VAL A 44 -20.03 10.00 -3.01
CA VAL A 44 -20.86 10.73 -2.03
C VAL A 44 -20.68 10.22 -0.61
N GLY A 45 -20.01 9.08 -0.42
CA GLY A 45 -19.73 8.52 0.89
C GLY A 45 -18.91 7.24 0.84
N LEU A 46 -18.61 6.72 2.02
CA LEU A 46 -17.94 5.43 2.20
C LEU A 46 -18.67 4.63 3.27
N LEU A 47 -19.09 3.42 2.92
CA LEU A 47 -19.66 2.46 3.85
C LEU A 47 -18.61 1.43 4.24
N THR A 48 -18.43 1.19 5.54
CA THR A 48 -17.49 0.16 6.03
C THR A 48 -18.23 -0.87 6.87
N ALA A 49 -17.70 -2.09 6.93
CA ALA A 49 -18.24 -3.14 7.79
C ALA A 49 -18.29 -2.72 9.26
N GLU A 50 -17.30 -1.92 9.69
CA GLU A 50 -17.25 -1.36 11.04
C GLU A 50 -18.39 -0.38 11.31
N LEU A 51 -18.67 0.55 10.38
CA LEU A 51 -19.81 1.46 10.49
C LEU A 51 -21.13 0.71 10.55
N VAL A 52 -21.28 -0.34 9.75
CA VAL A 52 -22.47 -1.20 9.81
C VAL A 52 -22.58 -1.86 11.18
N ALA A 53 -21.48 -2.42 11.71
CA ALA A 53 -21.49 -3.06 13.03
C ALA A 53 -21.83 -2.06 14.17
N GLN A 54 -21.28 -0.84 14.11
CA GLN A 54 -21.54 0.22 15.09
C GLN A 54 -23.00 0.72 15.06
N ASN A 55 -23.64 0.70 13.89
CA ASN A 55 -25.03 1.14 13.70
C ASN A 55 -26.03 -0.01 13.72
N SER A 56 -25.57 -1.25 13.93
CA SER A 56 -26.43 -2.42 14.12
C SER A 56 -26.66 -2.66 15.60
N PRO A 57 -27.84 -3.17 16.00
CA PRO A 57 -28.07 -3.58 17.38
C PRO A 57 -27.02 -4.59 17.83
N SER A 58 -26.47 -4.40 19.04
CA SER A 58 -25.47 -5.30 19.59
C SER A 58 -26.06 -6.72 19.74
N MET A 59 -25.22 -7.75 19.58
CA MET A 59 -25.60 -9.15 19.84
C MET A 59 -26.08 -9.40 21.31
N ALA A 60 -25.85 -8.43 22.19
CA ALA A 60 -26.34 -8.44 23.57
C ALA A 60 -27.77 -7.91 23.71
N THR A 61 -28.41 -7.43 22.64
CA THR A 61 -29.82 -7.01 22.67
C THR A 61 -30.71 -8.24 22.54
N SER A 62 -31.91 -8.16 23.15
CA SER A 62 -32.94 -9.21 23.07
C SER A 62 -33.66 -9.32 21.72
N LEU A 63 -33.11 -8.71 20.66
CA LEU A 63 -33.70 -8.75 19.32
C LEU A 63 -33.56 -10.14 18.70
N SER A 64 -34.63 -10.63 18.12
CA SER A 64 -34.60 -11.84 17.32
C SER A 64 -33.85 -11.60 15.99
N VAL A 65 -33.38 -12.68 15.36
CA VAL A 65 -32.76 -12.63 14.02
C VAL A 65 -33.69 -11.95 13.00
N HIS A 66 -35.00 -12.14 13.11
CA HIS A 66 -35.98 -11.52 12.23
C HIS A 66 -36.06 -10.00 12.40
N GLU A 67 -36.00 -9.50 13.63
CA GLU A 67 -36.02 -8.06 13.91
C GLU A 67 -34.71 -7.41 13.44
N LEU A 68 -33.57 -8.06 13.62
CA LEU A 68 -32.28 -7.59 13.11
C LEU A 68 -32.32 -7.49 11.57
N ASN A 69 -32.73 -8.55 10.87
CA ASN A 69 -32.87 -8.56 9.42
C ASN A 69 -33.84 -7.47 8.91
N TYR A 70 -34.93 -7.25 9.64
CA TYR A 70 -35.87 -6.19 9.30
C TYR A 70 -35.22 -4.80 9.37
N LEU A 71 -34.45 -4.52 10.43
CA LEU A 71 -33.72 -3.24 10.59
C LEU A 71 -32.68 -3.05 9.51
N LEU A 72 -31.85 -4.07 9.23
CA LEU A 72 -30.81 -4.02 8.19
C LEU A 72 -31.39 -3.82 6.78
N ASN A 73 -32.62 -4.31 6.53
CA ASN A 73 -33.34 -4.09 5.27
C ASN A 73 -33.99 -2.71 5.18
N LYS A 74 -34.27 -2.05 6.31
CA LYS A 74 -34.83 -0.69 6.33
C LYS A 74 -33.78 0.41 6.30
N THR A 75 -32.62 0.15 6.89
CA THR A 75 -31.51 1.11 6.92
C THR A 75 -30.80 1.13 5.56
N ILE A 76 -30.60 2.30 4.99
CA ILE A 76 -29.90 2.48 3.72
C ILE A 76 -28.49 3.04 3.93
N ALA A 77 -27.62 2.89 2.93
CA ALA A 77 -26.22 3.31 2.99
C ALA A 77 -26.08 4.80 3.39
N LYS A 78 -26.91 5.67 2.85
CA LYS A 78 -26.92 7.12 3.16
C LYS A 78 -27.09 7.45 4.63
N ASP A 79 -27.79 6.60 5.39
CA ASP A 79 -28.09 6.85 6.80
C ASP A 79 -26.87 6.68 7.69
N ILE A 80 -25.96 5.76 7.33
CA ILE A 80 -24.84 5.36 8.16
C ILE A 80 -23.46 5.56 7.51
N MET A 81 -23.40 5.92 6.22
CA MET A 81 -22.12 6.13 5.52
C MET A 81 -21.32 7.30 6.08
N LEU A 82 -20.00 7.21 6.01
CA LEU A 82 -19.13 8.34 6.20
C LEU A 82 -19.30 9.32 5.02
N LYS A 83 -19.73 10.56 5.31
CA LYS A 83 -19.97 11.57 4.27
C LYS A 83 -18.73 12.40 3.91
N GLN A 84 -17.84 12.61 4.89
CA GLN A 84 -16.57 13.30 4.67
C GLN A 84 -15.48 12.25 4.46
N VAL A 85 -15.30 11.86 3.19
CA VAL A 85 -14.33 10.82 2.82
C VAL A 85 -13.01 11.48 2.44
N ILE A 86 -11.93 11.03 3.05
CA ILE A 86 -10.57 11.43 2.66
C ILE A 86 -10.23 10.67 1.39
N THR A 87 -9.74 11.37 0.39
CA THR A 87 -9.49 10.85 -0.95
C THR A 87 -8.12 11.25 -1.45
N VAL A 88 -7.65 10.62 -2.50
CA VAL A 88 -6.37 10.91 -3.14
C VAL A 88 -6.54 11.00 -4.65
N LYS A 89 -5.62 11.66 -5.34
CA LYS A 89 -5.60 11.71 -6.81
C LYS A 89 -4.85 10.52 -7.40
N PRO A 90 -5.18 10.06 -8.62
CA PRO A 90 -4.44 8.97 -9.28
C PRO A 90 -2.96 9.31 -9.52
N THR A 91 -2.63 10.59 -9.67
CA THR A 91 -1.26 11.11 -9.89
C THR A 91 -0.52 11.46 -8.60
N ALA A 92 -1.11 11.24 -7.44
CA ALA A 92 -0.41 11.39 -6.17
C ALA A 92 0.67 10.31 -6.04
N VAL A 93 1.76 10.62 -5.36
CA VAL A 93 2.79 9.62 -5.07
C VAL A 93 2.32 8.67 -3.97
N LEU A 94 2.78 7.42 -3.99
CA LEU A 94 2.37 6.40 -3.01
C LEU A 94 2.69 6.80 -1.57
N GLU A 95 3.79 7.51 -1.37
CA GLU A 95 4.21 8.02 -0.06
C GLU A 95 3.21 9.03 0.52
N GLU A 96 2.55 9.83 -0.34
CA GLU A 96 1.48 10.73 0.07
C GLU A 96 0.27 9.93 0.55
N ALA A 97 -0.16 8.91 -0.21
CA ALA A 97 -1.27 8.04 0.20
C ALA A 97 -0.96 7.32 1.53
N ALA A 98 0.23 6.75 1.66
CA ALA A 98 0.70 6.09 2.89
C ALA A 98 0.73 7.07 4.09
N SER A 99 1.21 8.30 3.87
CA SER A 99 1.26 9.33 4.90
C SER A 99 -0.15 9.73 5.37
N ILE A 100 -1.09 9.92 4.44
CA ILE A 100 -2.48 10.22 4.75
C ILE A 100 -3.11 9.07 5.57
N MET A 101 -2.97 7.83 5.10
CA MET A 101 -3.50 6.64 5.81
C MET A 101 -2.98 6.58 7.25
N ARG A 102 -1.66 6.74 7.43
CA ARG A 102 -1.03 6.71 8.74
C ARG A 102 -1.49 7.84 9.66
N GLN A 103 -1.55 9.09 9.16
CA GLN A 103 -1.91 10.26 9.97
C GLN A 103 -3.38 10.25 10.38
N GLN A 104 -4.25 9.73 9.52
CA GLN A 104 -5.70 9.68 9.74
C GLN A 104 -6.16 8.37 10.41
N GLY A 105 -5.27 7.38 10.57
CA GLY A 105 -5.62 6.08 11.13
C GLY A 105 -6.59 5.28 10.25
N ILE A 106 -6.50 5.45 8.92
CA ILE A 106 -7.38 4.78 7.95
C ILE A 106 -6.55 3.89 7.02
N GLY A 107 -7.11 2.76 6.61
CA GLY A 107 -6.44 1.80 5.71
C GLY A 107 -6.99 1.81 4.29
N VAL A 108 -7.66 2.89 3.86
CA VAL A 108 -8.22 3.00 2.51
C VAL A 108 -8.41 4.44 2.09
N LEU A 109 -8.16 4.71 0.82
CA LEU A 109 -8.45 5.98 0.17
C LEU A 109 -9.14 5.73 -1.16
N PRO A 110 -10.37 6.22 -1.37
CA PRO A 110 -10.93 6.33 -2.70
C PRO A 110 -10.08 7.29 -3.55
N VAL A 111 -9.90 6.91 -4.81
CA VAL A 111 -9.10 7.67 -5.77
C VAL A 111 -10.03 8.43 -6.70
N LEU A 112 -9.91 9.76 -6.69
CA LEU A 112 -10.78 10.63 -7.46
C LEU A 112 -10.02 11.38 -8.54
N GLU A 113 -10.60 11.41 -9.73
CA GLU A 113 -10.20 12.33 -10.79
C GLU A 113 -10.77 13.74 -10.59
N SER A 114 -10.36 14.64 -11.50
CA SER A 114 -10.94 15.98 -11.64
C SER A 114 -12.46 15.87 -11.77
N ARG A 115 -13.22 16.67 -11.02
CA ARG A 115 -14.68 16.70 -10.93
C ARG A 115 -15.30 15.73 -9.91
N GLY A 116 -14.51 14.96 -9.15
CA GLY A 116 -14.99 14.08 -8.07
C GLY A 116 -15.45 12.71 -8.53
N ASN A 117 -15.08 12.30 -9.75
CA ASN A 117 -15.38 10.97 -10.25
C ASN A 117 -14.48 9.93 -9.58
N LEU A 118 -15.09 8.87 -9.08
CA LEU A 118 -14.37 7.75 -8.49
C LEU A 118 -13.77 6.88 -9.60
N VAL A 119 -12.43 6.74 -9.59
CA VAL A 119 -11.70 5.98 -10.61
C VAL A 119 -10.91 4.81 -10.06
N GLY A 120 -10.78 4.74 -8.74
CA GLY A 120 -10.04 3.67 -8.08
C GLY A 120 -10.23 3.70 -6.57
N ILE A 121 -9.63 2.71 -5.95
CA ILE A 121 -9.46 2.62 -4.49
C ILE A 121 -8.05 2.10 -4.21
N ILE A 122 -7.37 2.69 -3.25
CA ILE A 122 -6.06 2.22 -2.79
C ILE A 122 -6.12 1.92 -1.29
N THR A 123 -5.50 0.81 -0.90
CA THR A 123 -5.50 0.31 0.47
C THR A 123 -4.09 0.22 1.04
N ASP A 124 -3.98 0.01 2.34
CA ASP A 124 -2.72 -0.28 3.03
C ASP A 124 -2.04 -1.56 2.49
N LYS A 125 -2.79 -2.54 2.01
CA LYS A 125 -2.26 -3.73 1.34
C LYS A 125 -1.55 -3.35 0.03
N ASP A 126 -2.16 -2.49 -0.79
CA ASP A 126 -1.57 -2.02 -2.05
C ASP A 126 -0.26 -1.25 -1.79
N ILE A 127 -0.20 -0.49 -0.69
CA ILE A 127 1.04 0.18 -0.26
C ILE A 127 2.11 -0.84 0.15
N MET A 128 1.72 -1.94 0.82
CA MET A 128 2.66 -3.01 1.18
C MET A 128 3.16 -3.76 -0.06
N ASP A 129 2.29 -4.04 -1.03
CA ASP A 129 2.66 -4.67 -2.30
C ASP A 129 3.65 -3.78 -3.06
N ALA A 130 3.39 -2.48 -3.14
CA ALA A 130 4.32 -1.52 -3.72
C ALA A 130 5.69 -1.51 -3.01
N PHE A 131 5.71 -1.57 -1.68
CA PHE A 131 6.95 -1.65 -0.91
C PHE A 131 7.74 -2.93 -1.22
N ILE A 132 7.06 -4.07 -1.36
CA ILE A 132 7.68 -5.34 -1.73
C ILE A 132 8.30 -5.23 -3.13
N ASP A 133 7.58 -4.65 -4.08
CA ASP A 133 8.05 -4.47 -5.46
C ASP A 133 9.26 -3.53 -5.54
N ILE A 134 9.17 -2.35 -4.91
CA ILE A 134 10.29 -1.37 -4.88
C ILE A 134 11.54 -1.98 -4.24
N SER A 135 11.35 -2.82 -3.22
CA SER A 135 12.47 -3.44 -2.53
C SER A 135 13.15 -4.52 -3.35
N GLY A 136 12.58 -4.97 -4.48
CA GLY A 136 13.08 -6.11 -5.26
C GLY A 136 12.97 -7.44 -4.49
N TYR A 137 12.05 -7.54 -3.50
CA TYR A 137 11.97 -8.75 -2.66
C TYR A 137 11.66 -10.01 -3.45
N ASN A 138 10.83 -9.91 -4.49
CA ASN A 138 10.42 -11.05 -5.33
C ASN A 138 11.32 -11.23 -6.57
N THR A 139 12.33 -10.37 -6.77
CA THR A 139 13.26 -10.48 -7.90
C THR A 139 14.38 -11.46 -7.56
N PRO A 140 14.69 -12.45 -8.41
CA PRO A 140 15.86 -13.32 -8.22
C PRO A 140 17.17 -12.50 -8.24
N GLY A 141 18.17 -12.96 -7.48
CA GLY A 141 19.47 -12.28 -7.42
C GLY A 141 20.09 -12.29 -6.05
N SER A 142 20.84 -11.26 -5.73
CA SER A 142 21.51 -11.11 -4.42
C SER A 142 21.20 -9.77 -3.79
N ARG A 143 21.06 -9.77 -2.47
CA ARG A 143 20.91 -8.55 -1.67
C ARG A 143 22.12 -8.35 -0.78
N LEU A 144 22.70 -7.16 -0.83
CA LEU A 144 23.88 -6.78 -0.07
C LEU A 144 23.56 -5.57 0.82
N PHE A 145 24.04 -5.62 2.05
CA PHE A 145 23.99 -4.51 3.00
C PHE A 145 25.41 -4.00 3.21
N ILE A 146 25.66 -2.76 2.82
CA ILE A 146 26.98 -2.13 2.78
C ILE A 146 26.99 -0.95 3.76
N GLU A 147 27.98 -0.89 4.63
CA GLU A 147 28.23 0.27 5.50
C GLU A 147 29.27 1.19 4.85
N ILE A 148 28.90 2.46 4.74
CA ILE A 148 29.79 3.53 4.28
C ILE A 148 30.27 4.30 5.53
N ASN A 149 31.57 4.32 5.76
CA ASN A 149 32.14 4.90 6.96
C ASN A 149 32.08 6.43 7.01
N GLU A 150 32.09 7.08 5.85
CA GLU A 150 32.05 8.53 5.72
C GLU A 150 30.94 8.95 4.76
N ASP A 151 30.03 9.80 5.23
CA ASP A 151 28.98 10.40 4.39
C ASP A 151 29.60 11.52 3.53
N LYS A 152 30.07 11.15 2.35
CA LYS A 152 30.68 12.06 1.39
C LYS A 152 30.27 11.72 -0.03
N PRO A 153 30.38 12.65 -1.00
CA PRO A 153 30.19 12.33 -2.41
C PRO A 153 31.16 11.25 -2.90
N GLY A 154 30.70 10.35 -3.77
CA GLY A 154 31.53 9.40 -4.51
C GLY A 154 31.29 7.90 -4.23
N PRO A 155 30.93 7.43 -3.02
CA PRO A 155 30.81 6.00 -2.75
C PRO A 155 29.88 5.25 -3.72
N LEU A 156 28.77 5.84 -4.16
CA LEU A 156 27.86 5.18 -5.11
C LEU A 156 28.48 5.05 -6.50
N GLU A 157 29.27 6.04 -6.94
CA GLU A 157 30.02 5.96 -8.19
C GLU A 157 31.03 4.81 -8.13
N ASP A 158 31.77 4.71 -7.04
CA ASP A 158 32.78 3.68 -6.86
C ASP A 158 32.15 2.27 -6.82
N ILE A 159 31.08 2.08 -6.07
CA ILE A 159 30.32 0.83 -6.04
C ILE A 159 29.76 0.50 -7.44
N SER A 160 29.17 1.46 -8.14
CA SER A 160 28.64 1.27 -9.48
C SER A 160 29.71 0.88 -10.50
N ASN A 161 30.91 1.48 -10.41
CA ASN A 161 32.04 1.09 -11.24
C ASN A 161 32.48 -0.35 -11.02
N VAL A 162 32.55 -0.79 -9.73
CA VAL A 162 32.86 -2.17 -9.38
C VAL A 162 31.86 -3.15 -9.98
N LEU A 163 30.58 -2.87 -9.84
CA LEU A 163 29.52 -3.74 -10.35
C LEU A 163 29.56 -3.81 -11.89
N ARG A 164 29.73 -2.66 -12.56
CA ARG A 164 29.89 -2.62 -14.01
C ARG A 164 31.10 -3.42 -14.50
N ASP A 165 32.25 -3.26 -13.86
CA ASP A 165 33.50 -3.90 -14.27
C ASP A 165 33.43 -5.43 -14.10
N ASN A 166 32.53 -5.92 -13.24
CA ASN A 166 32.23 -7.34 -13.03
C ASN A 166 30.93 -7.81 -13.71
N ASN A 167 30.34 -7.00 -14.60
CA ASN A 167 29.12 -7.31 -15.35
C ASN A 167 27.93 -7.67 -14.45
N VAL A 168 27.77 -6.97 -13.32
CA VAL A 168 26.67 -7.12 -12.38
C VAL A 168 25.71 -5.93 -12.54
N ASN A 169 24.44 -6.19 -12.77
CA ASN A 169 23.41 -5.17 -12.89
C ASN A 169 22.74 -4.87 -11.55
N VAL A 170 22.33 -3.61 -11.33
CA VAL A 170 21.61 -3.18 -10.14
C VAL A 170 20.12 -3.12 -10.44
N ASP A 171 19.32 -3.89 -9.71
CA ASP A 171 17.86 -3.86 -9.81
C ASP A 171 17.26 -2.79 -8.90
N THR A 172 17.72 -2.75 -7.63
CA THR A 172 17.29 -1.71 -6.69
C THR A 172 18.43 -1.25 -5.82
N ILE A 173 18.36 0.02 -5.40
CA ILE A 173 19.29 0.64 -4.46
C ILE A 173 18.52 1.50 -3.46
N SER A 174 18.88 1.39 -2.20
CA SER A 174 18.36 2.25 -1.14
C SER A 174 19.48 2.72 -0.23
N VAL A 175 19.44 4.00 0.16
CA VAL A 175 20.43 4.61 1.06
C VAL A 175 19.75 5.03 2.34
N TYR A 176 20.29 4.60 3.47
CA TYR A 176 19.76 4.91 4.79
C TYR A 176 20.81 5.63 5.65
N HIS A 177 20.38 6.65 6.35
CA HIS A 177 21.19 7.35 7.34
C HIS A 177 20.69 6.94 8.73
N ARG A 178 21.49 6.17 9.45
CA ARG A 178 21.15 5.71 10.82
C ARG A 178 22.35 5.93 11.74
N GLU A 179 22.10 6.56 12.89
CA GLU A 179 23.11 6.71 13.98
C GLU A 179 24.45 7.29 13.48
N GLY A 180 24.40 8.24 12.53
CA GLY A 180 25.60 8.87 11.96
C GLY A 180 26.35 8.00 10.94
N LYS A 181 25.80 6.86 10.56
CA LYS A 181 26.34 5.97 9.52
C LYS A 181 25.44 5.96 8.30
N VAL A 182 26.06 5.77 7.15
CA VAL A 182 25.35 5.55 5.89
C VAL A 182 25.34 4.07 5.57
N GLN A 183 24.18 3.52 5.30
CA GLN A 183 24.02 2.14 4.84
C GLN A 183 23.39 2.15 3.44
N VAL A 184 24.01 1.38 2.54
CA VAL A 184 23.48 1.13 1.20
C VAL A 184 22.97 -0.30 1.15
N VAL A 185 21.73 -0.46 0.73
CA VAL A 185 21.17 -1.77 0.41
C VAL A 185 21.04 -1.88 -1.09
N LEU A 186 21.71 -2.85 -1.67
CA LEU A 186 21.67 -3.17 -3.10
C LEU A 186 20.91 -4.47 -3.32
N HIS A 187 20.12 -4.52 -4.37
CA HIS A 187 19.68 -5.75 -5.00
C HIS A 187 20.28 -5.80 -6.40
N VAL A 188 20.92 -6.92 -6.73
CA VAL A 188 21.64 -7.13 -7.99
C VAL A 188 21.21 -8.44 -8.65
N ASP A 189 21.38 -8.55 -9.96
CA ASP A 189 20.99 -9.70 -10.78
C ASP A 189 21.91 -10.93 -10.61
N SER A 190 23.03 -10.82 -9.88
CA SER A 190 23.93 -11.95 -9.60
C SER A 190 23.31 -12.89 -8.55
N GLU A 191 23.35 -14.17 -8.81
CA GLU A 191 22.93 -15.23 -7.86
C GLU A 191 24.05 -15.64 -6.87
N ASN A 192 25.23 -15.05 -6.99
CA ASN A 192 26.37 -15.31 -6.11
C ASN A 192 26.64 -14.09 -5.19
N PRO A 193 26.01 -14.00 -4.01
CA PRO A 193 26.17 -12.85 -3.13
C PRO A 193 27.57 -12.69 -2.59
N ASP A 194 28.31 -13.78 -2.37
CA ASP A 194 29.63 -13.72 -1.77
C ASP A 194 30.66 -13.13 -2.74
N GLU A 195 30.56 -13.49 -4.02
CA GLU A 195 31.42 -12.93 -5.06
C GLU A 195 31.21 -11.41 -5.21
N VAL A 196 29.97 -10.96 -5.24
CA VAL A 196 29.65 -9.52 -5.32
C VAL A 196 30.09 -8.79 -4.06
N ALA A 197 29.94 -9.41 -2.89
CA ALA A 197 30.41 -8.88 -1.63
C ALA A 197 31.94 -8.69 -1.63
N ASP A 198 32.70 -9.67 -2.14
CA ASP A 198 34.17 -9.61 -2.25
C ASP A 198 34.61 -8.48 -3.19
N PHE A 199 33.96 -8.29 -4.32
CA PHE A 199 34.30 -7.19 -5.24
C PHE A 199 34.16 -5.81 -4.57
N ILE A 200 33.08 -5.61 -3.78
CA ILE A 200 32.83 -4.36 -3.07
C ILE A 200 33.78 -4.21 -1.87
N ALA A 201 34.04 -5.29 -1.14
CA ALA A 201 34.97 -5.28 0.01
C ALA A 201 36.40 -4.93 -0.38
N GLN A 202 36.87 -5.35 -1.56
CA GLN A 202 38.21 -5.01 -2.08
C GLN A 202 38.41 -3.50 -2.31
N ARG A 203 37.31 -2.71 -2.44
CA ARG A 203 37.37 -1.25 -2.48
C ARG A 203 37.35 -0.59 -1.10
N GLY A 204 37.35 -1.38 -0.03
CA GLY A 204 37.42 -0.88 1.35
C GLY A 204 36.01 -0.63 1.97
N TYR A 205 34.94 -1.05 1.32
CA TYR A 205 33.60 -0.97 1.90
C TYR A 205 33.34 -2.17 2.81
N ARG A 206 32.65 -1.92 3.92
CA ARG A 206 32.27 -2.97 4.85
C ARG A 206 30.94 -3.61 4.44
N ILE A 207 30.99 -4.90 4.18
CA ILE A 207 29.77 -5.70 3.96
C ILE A 207 29.20 -6.10 5.33
N ILE A 208 27.97 -5.67 5.63
CA ILE A 208 27.26 -6.04 6.86
C ILE A 208 26.68 -7.45 6.70
N SER A 209 26.05 -7.69 5.56
CA SER A 209 25.51 -9.00 5.18
C SER A 209 25.30 -9.08 3.68
N SER A 210 25.34 -10.31 3.16
CA SER A 210 24.97 -10.67 1.80
C SER A 210 24.04 -11.88 1.84
N MET A 211 23.07 -11.94 0.93
CA MET A 211 22.16 -13.07 0.85
C MET A 211 21.66 -13.27 -0.59
N ARG A 212 21.50 -14.52 -0.98
CA ARG A 212 20.81 -14.90 -2.20
C ARG A 212 19.29 -14.77 -2.00
N LYS A 213 18.60 -14.36 -3.04
CA LYS A 213 17.14 -14.26 -3.13
C LYS A 213 16.58 -15.27 -4.14
#